data_869d03497566190b6cfdfa1d4d288543
#
_entry.id   869d03497566190b6cfdfa1d4d288543
#
_cell.length_a   1.000
_cell.length_b   1.000
_cell.length_c   1.000
_cell.angle_alpha   90.00
_cell.angle_beta   90.00
_cell.angle_gamma   90.00
#
_symmetry.space_group_name_H-M   'P 1'
#
loop_
_entity.id
_entity.type
_entity.pdbx_description
1 polymer ?
#
loop_
_entity_poly.entity_id
_entity_poly.type
_entity_poly.pdbx_seq_one_letter_code
_entity_poly.pdbx_strand_id
1 'polypeptide(L)'
;MKTIGLINKNTDHSKNILIVFPSAFSANKMDELKSLISKKLQLSNITVSKIVNEEACITFEVTDVVEAAAITSEMFGIDKVAIAKRIKNEFNDVVNEIVNIGKQIILPGEKFFVKVCINDSAEKKISYIGRDIEFASVGNLVAELSHQRATPVKNELGADKIILAYVSKDSAYVCLQIDKALGGLPFGYQNKKVTCGIHNILSLVSCMLSMKCGFIPEPFILYTNEYDLKENAKMLGHIAYKMAIKKHTIRIMHIDIPDRYDNNIKFMLQESISARISTLLPGKRLVVPLSAAIHPPWFVEEVTDKIVHARKSYLMPLVLLTTGIYHEAIAMGLKDKTMLIDVLINNMTFTKLEYKKYQRMIDTSSKVALKNMKTISLNVGPNYLHNIIDSV
;
A
#
# COMPACT_ATOMS: atom_id res chain seq x y z
N MET A 1 -1.86 5.85 -15.25
CA MET A 1 -3.31 5.64 -15.44
C MET A 1 -3.47 4.86 -16.74
N LYS A 2 -3.52 3.53 -16.69
CA LYS A 2 -3.77 2.71 -17.88
C LYS A 2 -5.27 2.58 -18.04
N THR A 3 -5.75 2.86 -19.22
CA THR A 3 -7.14 3.01 -19.66
C THR A 3 -7.97 1.79 -19.28
N ILE A 4 -9.03 1.99 -18.51
CA ILE A 4 -10.08 1.01 -18.24
C ILE A 4 -10.86 0.85 -19.55
N GLY A 5 -10.66 -0.28 -20.23
CA GLY A 5 -11.53 -0.68 -21.34
C GLY A 5 -12.92 -0.97 -20.81
N LEU A 6 -13.93 -0.35 -21.41
CA LEU A 6 -15.34 -0.54 -21.12
C LEU A 6 -15.71 -2.03 -21.23
N ILE A 7 -15.89 -2.69 -20.08
CA ILE A 7 -16.49 -4.03 -20.04
C ILE A 7 -17.97 -3.89 -20.33
N ASN A 8 -18.38 -4.40 -21.47
CA ASN A 8 -19.78 -4.42 -21.89
C ASN A 8 -20.63 -5.25 -20.92
N LYS A 9 -21.66 -4.66 -20.34
CA LYS A 9 -22.51 -5.23 -19.28
C LYS A 9 -23.47 -6.36 -19.72
N ASN A 10 -23.43 -6.79 -20.97
CA ASN A 10 -24.35 -7.82 -21.49
C ASN A 10 -23.57 -8.92 -22.19
N THR A 11 -23.19 -9.96 -21.46
CA THR A 11 -23.22 -11.36 -21.98
C THR A 11 -22.85 -12.33 -20.87
N ASP A 12 -23.76 -13.24 -20.61
CA ASP A 12 -23.64 -14.61 -20.12
C ASP A 12 -22.97 -14.90 -18.73
N HIS A 13 -23.64 -15.79 -18.02
CA HIS A 13 -23.51 -16.22 -16.62
C HIS A 13 -22.16 -16.77 -16.11
N SER A 14 -21.02 -16.35 -16.63
CA SER A 14 -19.72 -16.55 -16.00
C SER A 14 -19.40 -15.37 -15.08
N LYS A 15 -19.72 -15.54 -13.82
CA LYS A 15 -19.49 -14.55 -12.78
C LYS A 15 -18.00 -14.25 -12.68
N ASN A 16 -17.59 -13.01 -12.97
CA ASN A 16 -16.23 -12.56 -12.71
C ASN A 16 -15.96 -12.63 -11.21
N ILE A 17 -14.81 -13.10 -10.83
CA ILE A 17 -14.39 -13.25 -9.45
C ILE A 17 -13.13 -12.44 -9.18
N LEU A 18 -12.96 -12.04 -7.93
CA LEU A 18 -11.75 -11.43 -7.44
C LEU A 18 -10.78 -12.53 -6.98
N ILE A 19 -9.54 -12.47 -7.47
CA ILE A 19 -8.44 -13.33 -7.01
C ILE A 19 -7.42 -12.45 -6.30
N VAL A 20 -7.00 -12.88 -5.13
CA VAL A 20 -5.99 -12.22 -4.32
C VAL A 20 -4.80 -13.14 -4.14
N PHE A 21 -3.63 -12.70 -4.60
CA PHE A 21 -2.37 -13.38 -4.39
C PHE A 21 -1.66 -12.77 -3.18
N PRO A 22 -1.48 -13.53 -2.09
CA PRO A 22 -0.76 -13.05 -0.91
C PRO A 22 0.68 -12.68 -1.27
N SER A 23 1.26 -11.74 -0.55
CA SER A 23 2.70 -11.50 -0.63
C SER A 23 3.47 -12.71 -0.08
N ALA A 24 4.75 -12.82 -0.43
CA ALA A 24 5.61 -13.88 0.11
C ALA A 24 5.64 -13.94 1.65
N PHE A 25 5.49 -12.79 2.32
CA PHE A 25 5.43 -12.68 3.78
C PHE A 25 4.06 -13.07 4.36
N SER A 26 3.03 -13.16 3.53
CA SER A 26 1.63 -13.43 3.93
C SER A 26 1.13 -14.80 3.51
N ALA A 27 1.91 -15.57 2.75
CA ALA A 27 1.51 -16.87 2.23
C ALA A 27 1.03 -17.84 3.34
N ASN A 28 1.67 -17.82 4.50
CA ASN A 28 1.29 -18.63 5.67
C ASN A 28 0.23 -17.97 6.56
N LYS A 29 -0.43 -16.89 6.10
CA LYS A 29 -1.35 -16.04 6.86
C LYS A 29 -2.66 -15.81 6.10
N MET A 30 -3.06 -16.78 5.29
CA MET A 30 -4.21 -16.64 4.38
C MET A 30 -5.52 -16.40 5.14
N ASP A 31 -5.71 -17.00 6.32
CA ASP A 31 -6.95 -16.81 7.10
C ASP A 31 -7.05 -15.42 7.71
N GLU A 32 -5.95 -14.87 8.24
CA GLU A 32 -5.91 -13.49 8.72
C GLU A 32 -6.14 -12.50 7.56
N LEU A 33 -5.48 -12.73 6.42
CA LEU A 33 -5.63 -11.90 5.24
C LEU A 33 -7.07 -11.95 4.70
N LYS A 34 -7.66 -13.13 4.59
CA LYS A 34 -9.06 -13.33 4.22
C LYS A 34 -10.02 -12.55 5.11
N SER A 35 -9.81 -12.63 6.43
CA SER A 35 -10.63 -11.89 7.41
C SER A 35 -10.50 -10.38 7.22
N LEU A 36 -9.28 -9.86 7.02
CA LEU A 36 -9.02 -8.44 6.78
C LEU A 36 -9.66 -7.95 5.48
N ILE A 37 -9.54 -8.71 4.39
CA ILE A 37 -10.15 -8.37 3.09
C ILE A 37 -11.67 -8.34 3.23
N SER A 38 -12.27 -9.38 3.80
CA SER A 38 -13.73 -9.45 4.00
C SER A 38 -14.24 -8.25 4.81
N LYS A 39 -13.56 -7.91 5.90
CA LYS A 39 -13.88 -6.74 6.72
C LYS A 39 -13.75 -5.43 5.93
N LYS A 40 -12.69 -5.27 5.13
CA LYS A 40 -12.47 -4.08 4.34
C LYS A 40 -13.54 -3.90 3.26
N LEU A 41 -13.88 -4.97 2.53
CA LEU A 41 -14.94 -4.96 1.53
C LEU A 41 -16.30 -4.63 2.16
N GLN A 42 -16.62 -5.22 3.31
CA GLN A 42 -17.85 -4.91 4.06
C GLN A 42 -17.92 -3.44 4.49
N LEU A 43 -16.80 -2.83 4.94
CA LEU A 43 -16.74 -1.41 5.27
C LEU A 43 -16.97 -0.50 4.07
N SER A 44 -16.74 -1.02 2.86
CA SER A 44 -17.00 -0.34 1.57
C SER A 44 -18.33 -0.75 0.93
N ASN A 45 -19.23 -1.38 1.70
CA ASN A 45 -20.56 -1.86 1.25
C ASN A 45 -20.50 -2.89 0.09
N ILE A 46 -19.41 -3.62 -0.07
CA ILE A 46 -19.30 -4.70 -1.03
C ILE A 46 -19.65 -6.01 -0.33
N THR A 47 -20.68 -6.69 -0.85
CA THR A 47 -21.09 -7.99 -0.32
C THR A 47 -20.22 -9.11 -0.89
N VAL A 48 -19.72 -9.97 0.00
CA VAL A 48 -18.98 -11.18 -0.34
C VAL A 48 -19.92 -12.37 -0.19
N SER A 49 -20.17 -13.09 -1.27
CA SER A 49 -21.09 -14.25 -1.28
C SER A 49 -20.36 -15.58 -1.04
N LYS A 50 -19.12 -15.69 -1.50
CA LYS A 50 -18.31 -16.90 -1.34
C LYS A 50 -16.83 -16.57 -1.27
N ILE A 51 -16.10 -17.32 -0.45
CA ILE A 51 -14.64 -17.24 -0.33
C ILE A 51 -14.08 -18.65 -0.41
N VAL A 52 -13.05 -18.84 -1.24
CA VAL A 52 -12.32 -20.11 -1.32
C VAL A 52 -10.83 -19.85 -1.14
N ASN A 53 -10.21 -20.60 -0.23
CA ASN A 53 -8.75 -20.62 -0.12
C ASN A 53 -8.23 -21.67 -1.10
N GLU A 54 -7.45 -21.23 -2.06
CA GLU A 54 -6.64 -22.07 -2.93
C GLU A 54 -5.21 -22.14 -2.35
N GLU A 55 -4.33 -22.99 -2.91
CA GLU A 55 -2.97 -23.16 -2.35
C GLU A 55 -2.14 -21.85 -2.41
N ALA A 56 -2.24 -21.10 -3.50
CA ALA A 56 -1.43 -19.89 -3.72
C ALA A 56 -2.25 -18.59 -3.77
N CYS A 57 -3.57 -18.64 -3.65
CA CYS A 57 -4.43 -17.46 -3.71
C CYS A 57 -5.74 -17.63 -2.95
N ILE A 58 -6.44 -16.53 -2.75
CA ILE A 58 -7.80 -16.51 -2.18
C ILE A 58 -8.73 -15.97 -3.25
N THR A 59 -9.85 -16.66 -3.50
CA THR A 59 -10.87 -16.20 -4.44
C THR A 59 -12.09 -15.71 -3.69
N PHE A 60 -12.69 -14.61 -4.20
CA PHE A 60 -13.87 -13.97 -3.64
C PHE A 60 -14.92 -13.80 -4.73
N GLU A 61 -16.14 -14.28 -4.48
CA GLU A 61 -17.31 -13.92 -5.26
C GLU A 61 -17.95 -12.68 -4.60
N VAL A 62 -17.98 -11.56 -5.31
CA VAL A 62 -18.39 -10.25 -4.79
C VAL A 62 -19.42 -9.59 -5.67
N THR A 63 -20.15 -8.60 -5.14
CA THR A 63 -21.19 -7.86 -5.89
C THR A 63 -20.59 -6.93 -6.95
N ASP A 64 -19.48 -6.26 -6.65
CA ASP A 64 -18.73 -5.41 -7.57
C ASP A 64 -17.26 -5.81 -7.55
N VAL A 65 -16.86 -6.56 -8.58
CA VAL A 65 -15.50 -7.10 -8.68
C VAL A 65 -14.46 -6.02 -9.01
N VAL A 66 -14.84 -4.97 -9.73
CA VAL A 66 -13.94 -3.90 -10.13
C VAL A 66 -13.60 -3.02 -8.92
N GLU A 67 -14.62 -2.58 -8.18
CA GLU A 67 -14.43 -1.81 -6.96
C GLU A 67 -13.70 -2.64 -5.89
N ALA A 68 -14.05 -3.92 -5.76
CA ALA A 68 -13.35 -4.84 -4.85
C ALA A 68 -11.87 -4.99 -5.19
N ALA A 69 -11.51 -5.10 -6.48
CA ALA A 69 -10.13 -5.17 -6.93
C ALA A 69 -9.37 -3.87 -6.60
N ALA A 70 -9.97 -2.71 -6.87
CA ALA A 70 -9.39 -1.41 -6.55
C ALA A 70 -9.12 -1.25 -5.05
N ILE A 71 -10.08 -1.59 -4.20
CA ILE A 71 -9.94 -1.52 -2.73
C ILE A 71 -8.89 -2.50 -2.23
N THR A 72 -8.89 -3.72 -2.75
CA THR A 72 -8.03 -4.79 -2.27
C THR A 72 -6.57 -4.58 -2.70
N SER A 73 -6.32 -3.97 -3.88
CA SER A 73 -4.96 -3.61 -4.32
C SER A 73 -4.29 -2.58 -3.41
N GLU A 74 -5.06 -1.79 -2.67
CA GLU A 74 -4.60 -0.80 -1.70
C GLU A 74 -4.33 -1.40 -0.30
N MET A 75 -4.39 -2.73 -0.15
CA MET A 75 -4.18 -3.40 1.14
C MET A 75 -2.78 -3.98 1.27
N PHE A 76 -2.22 -3.93 2.49
CA PHE A 76 -0.97 -4.60 2.84
C PHE A 76 -1.18 -6.12 2.99
N GLY A 77 -0.13 -6.88 2.71
CA GLY A 77 -0.15 -8.34 2.75
C GLY A 77 -0.49 -8.99 1.40
N ILE A 78 -0.80 -8.21 0.38
CA ILE A 78 -1.22 -8.65 -0.95
C ILE A 78 -0.15 -8.27 -1.96
N ASP A 79 0.29 -9.21 -2.80
CA ASP A 79 1.22 -8.96 -3.90
C ASP A 79 0.51 -8.50 -5.16
N LYS A 80 -0.54 -9.22 -5.53
CA LYS A 80 -1.33 -8.96 -6.74
C LYS A 80 -2.81 -9.22 -6.49
N VAL A 81 -3.63 -8.49 -7.22
CA VAL A 81 -5.08 -8.67 -7.29
C VAL A 81 -5.44 -8.89 -8.75
N ALA A 82 -6.34 -9.83 -9.03
CA ALA A 82 -6.81 -10.07 -10.38
C ALA A 82 -8.34 -10.15 -10.43
N ILE A 83 -8.90 -9.67 -11.53
CA ILE A 83 -10.26 -9.96 -11.95
C ILE A 83 -10.16 -11.12 -12.92
N ALA A 84 -10.86 -12.23 -12.66
CA ALA A 84 -10.75 -13.42 -13.46
C ALA A 84 -12.12 -14.06 -13.74
N LYS A 85 -12.16 -14.81 -14.82
CA LYS A 85 -13.27 -15.68 -15.16
C LYS A 85 -12.97 -17.08 -14.65
N ARG A 86 -13.91 -17.65 -13.90
CA ARG A 86 -13.82 -19.03 -13.42
C ARG A 86 -14.35 -19.98 -14.49
N ILE A 87 -13.58 -21.03 -14.79
CA ILE A 87 -13.92 -22.07 -15.77
C ILE A 87 -13.57 -23.45 -15.22
N LYS A 88 -13.90 -24.50 -15.96
CA LYS A 88 -13.39 -25.84 -15.67
C LYS A 88 -11.88 -25.92 -15.91
N ASN A 89 -11.21 -26.78 -15.17
CA ASN A 89 -9.76 -27.01 -15.33
C ASN A 89 -9.43 -28.06 -16.40
N GLU A 90 -10.22 -28.11 -17.47
CA GLU A 90 -9.97 -28.95 -18.65
C GLU A 90 -9.07 -28.20 -19.64
N PHE A 91 -8.12 -28.93 -20.30
CA PHE A 91 -7.15 -28.33 -21.22
C PHE A 91 -7.78 -27.40 -22.25
N ASN A 92 -8.80 -27.90 -22.98
CA ASN A 92 -9.44 -27.13 -24.02
C ASN A 92 -10.21 -25.92 -23.50
N ASP A 93 -10.84 -26.02 -22.33
CA ASP A 93 -11.58 -24.91 -21.72
C ASP A 93 -10.61 -23.78 -21.34
N VAL A 94 -9.45 -24.13 -20.78
CA VAL A 94 -8.44 -23.14 -20.39
C VAL A 94 -7.81 -22.46 -21.62
N VAL A 95 -7.43 -23.24 -22.63
CA VAL A 95 -6.86 -22.69 -23.87
C VAL A 95 -7.86 -21.77 -24.57
N ASN A 96 -9.13 -22.23 -24.73
CA ASN A 96 -10.17 -21.45 -25.39
C ASN A 96 -10.45 -20.12 -24.65
N GLU A 97 -10.49 -20.15 -23.31
CA GLU A 97 -10.75 -18.93 -22.54
C GLU A 97 -9.56 -17.96 -22.58
N ILE A 98 -8.31 -18.45 -22.55
CA ILE A 98 -7.12 -17.62 -22.76
C ILE A 98 -7.19 -16.91 -24.12
N VAL A 99 -7.56 -17.64 -25.18
CA VAL A 99 -7.71 -17.08 -26.53
C VAL A 99 -8.84 -16.05 -26.56
N ASN A 100 -10.01 -16.36 -25.99
CA ASN A 100 -11.15 -15.43 -25.93
C ASN A 100 -10.80 -14.13 -25.23
N ILE A 101 -10.11 -14.21 -24.08
CA ILE A 101 -9.68 -13.02 -23.33
C ILE A 101 -8.60 -12.27 -24.12
N GLY A 102 -7.62 -12.99 -24.68
CA GLY A 102 -6.56 -12.38 -25.46
C GLY A 102 -7.08 -11.56 -26.64
N LYS A 103 -8.09 -12.06 -27.35
CA LYS A 103 -8.76 -11.33 -28.44
C LYS A 103 -9.44 -10.04 -27.97
N GLN A 104 -9.85 -9.96 -26.70
CA GLN A 104 -10.53 -8.78 -26.12
C GLN A 104 -9.56 -7.73 -25.63
N ILE A 105 -8.39 -8.13 -25.10
CA ILE A 105 -7.49 -7.23 -24.38
C ILE A 105 -6.22 -6.85 -25.14
N ILE A 106 -5.80 -7.65 -26.12
CA ILE A 106 -4.61 -7.38 -26.92
C ILE A 106 -4.98 -6.44 -28.06
N LEU A 107 -4.30 -5.29 -28.12
CA LEU A 107 -4.48 -4.29 -29.17
C LEU A 107 -3.54 -4.51 -30.34
N PRO A 108 -3.84 -3.94 -31.53
CA PRO A 108 -2.96 -4.01 -32.69
C PRO A 108 -1.53 -3.55 -32.40
N GLY A 109 -0.53 -4.37 -32.76
CA GLY A 109 0.88 -4.10 -32.56
C GLY A 109 1.42 -4.36 -31.16
N GLU A 110 0.56 -4.69 -30.19
CA GLU A 110 1.01 -5.00 -28.82
C GLU A 110 1.76 -6.34 -28.73
N LYS A 111 2.66 -6.39 -27.77
CA LYS A 111 3.36 -7.62 -27.38
C LYS A 111 2.63 -8.28 -26.22
N PHE A 112 2.46 -9.60 -26.29
CA PHE A 112 1.75 -10.33 -25.25
C PHE A 112 2.55 -11.50 -24.69
N PHE A 113 2.23 -11.86 -23.46
CA PHE A 113 2.79 -13.00 -22.76
C PHE A 113 1.67 -13.81 -22.10
N VAL A 114 1.68 -15.12 -22.30
CA VAL A 114 0.76 -16.04 -21.62
C VAL A 114 1.53 -16.76 -20.53
N LYS A 115 0.99 -16.76 -19.32
CA LYS A 115 1.54 -17.46 -18.16
C LYS A 115 0.49 -18.36 -17.55
N VAL A 116 0.84 -19.62 -17.35
CA VAL A 116 -0.02 -20.60 -16.69
C VAL A 116 0.64 -21.07 -15.41
N CYS A 117 -0.04 -20.88 -14.29
CA CYS A 117 0.37 -21.37 -12.99
C CYS A 117 -0.56 -22.52 -12.58
N ILE A 118 -0.01 -23.69 -12.28
CA ILE A 118 -0.75 -24.86 -11.83
C ILE A 118 -0.39 -25.12 -10.37
N ASN A 119 -1.38 -25.39 -9.51
CA ASN A 119 -1.18 -25.80 -8.13
C ASN A 119 -0.57 -27.19 -8.05
N ASP A 120 0.18 -27.48 -7.01
CA ASP A 120 0.71 -28.84 -6.72
C ASP A 120 -0.40 -29.88 -6.58
N SER A 121 -1.56 -29.50 -6.00
CA SER A 121 -2.72 -30.37 -5.88
C SER A 121 -3.42 -30.61 -7.21
N ALA A 122 -3.38 -29.65 -8.15
CA ALA A 122 -3.90 -29.80 -9.49
C ALA A 122 -3.00 -30.67 -10.36
N GLU A 123 -1.68 -30.50 -10.30
CA GLU A 123 -0.71 -31.31 -11.06
C GLU A 123 -0.89 -32.82 -10.87
N LYS A 124 -1.34 -33.26 -9.69
CA LYS A 124 -1.61 -34.66 -9.39
C LYS A 124 -2.88 -35.22 -10.01
N LYS A 125 -3.75 -34.37 -10.57
CA LYS A 125 -5.08 -34.75 -11.08
C LYS A 125 -5.25 -34.53 -12.57
N ILE A 126 -4.56 -33.54 -13.14
CA ILE A 126 -4.65 -33.19 -14.54
C ILE A 126 -3.60 -33.96 -15.35
N SER A 127 -3.88 -34.18 -16.64
CA SER A 127 -3.03 -34.94 -17.56
C SER A 127 -2.13 -34.06 -18.42
N TYR A 128 -2.06 -32.77 -18.15
CA TYR A 128 -1.30 -31.78 -18.93
C TYR A 128 -0.46 -30.89 -18.00
N ILE A 129 0.55 -30.25 -18.54
CA ILE A 129 1.38 -29.28 -17.82
C ILE A 129 1.10 -27.85 -18.28
N GLY A 130 1.45 -26.87 -17.45
CA GLY A 130 1.22 -25.45 -17.76
C GLY A 130 1.81 -24.99 -19.09
N ARG A 131 3.00 -25.52 -19.44
CA ARG A 131 3.68 -25.21 -20.69
C ARG A 131 2.90 -25.68 -21.94
N ASP A 132 2.14 -26.76 -21.85
CA ASP A 132 1.32 -27.24 -22.97
C ASP A 132 0.18 -26.26 -23.26
N ILE A 133 -0.48 -25.75 -22.20
CA ILE A 133 -1.51 -24.72 -22.32
C ILE A 133 -0.92 -23.42 -22.86
N GLU A 134 0.23 -22.98 -22.34
CA GLU A 134 0.90 -21.77 -22.83
C GLU A 134 1.19 -21.87 -24.31
N PHE A 135 1.79 -22.97 -24.76
CA PHE A 135 2.15 -23.20 -26.16
C PHE A 135 0.91 -23.23 -27.08
N ALA A 136 -0.12 -23.99 -26.71
CA ALA A 136 -1.35 -24.08 -27.48
C ALA A 136 -2.08 -22.71 -27.54
N SER A 137 -2.15 -22.01 -26.41
CA SER A 137 -2.79 -20.69 -26.33
C SER A 137 -2.06 -19.65 -27.18
N VAL A 138 -0.72 -19.61 -27.10
CA VAL A 138 0.10 -18.69 -27.90
C VAL A 138 -0.06 -18.98 -29.39
N GLY A 139 -0.04 -20.24 -29.79
CA GLY A 139 -0.24 -20.64 -31.21
C GLY A 139 -1.59 -20.17 -31.75
N ASN A 140 -2.65 -20.41 -31.00
CA ASN A 140 -4.01 -19.99 -31.36
C ASN A 140 -4.15 -18.45 -31.38
N LEU A 141 -3.56 -17.74 -30.40
CA LEU A 141 -3.57 -16.26 -30.37
C LEU A 141 -2.81 -15.66 -31.55
N VAL A 142 -1.67 -16.21 -31.92
CA VAL A 142 -0.91 -15.75 -33.09
C VAL A 142 -1.73 -15.94 -34.37
N ALA A 143 -2.43 -17.07 -34.53
CA ALA A 143 -3.30 -17.31 -35.67
C ALA A 143 -4.47 -16.31 -35.72
N GLU A 144 -5.18 -16.14 -34.61
CA GLU A 144 -6.35 -15.25 -34.49
C GLU A 144 -6.02 -13.76 -34.62
N LEU A 145 -4.85 -13.34 -34.09
CA LEU A 145 -4.42 -11.93 -34.06
C LEU A 145 -3.42 -11.58 -35.17
N SER A 146 -3.21 -12.48 -36.15
CA SER A 146 -2.25 -12.29 -37.24
C SER A 146 -2.46 -10.97 -38.02
N HIS A 147 -3.72 -10.60 -38.26
CA HIS A 147 -4.10 -9.36 -38.94
C HIS A 147 -3.80 -8.10 -38.11
N GLN A 148 -3.68 -8.21 -36.78
CA GLN A 148 -3.41 -7.13 -35.86
C GLN A 148 -1.90 -6.91 -35.62
N ARG A 149 -1.04 -7.76 -36.16
CA ARG A 149 0.42 -7.73 -35.92
C ARG A 149 0.81 -7.81 -34.44
N ALA A 150 -0.04 -8.42 -33.61
CA ALA A 150 0.29 -8.70 -32.21
C ALA A 150 1.34 -9.82 -32.15
N THR A 151 2.33 -9.70 -31.26
CA THR A 151 3.46 -10.63 -31.22
C THR A 151 3.68 -11.21 -29.81
N PRO A 152 3.90 -12.53 -29.69
CA PRO A 152 4.24 -13.13 -28.42
C PRO A 152 5.67 -12.77 -28.00
N VAL A 153 5.91 -12.62 -26.69
CA VAL A 153 7.26 -12.44 -26.12
C VAL A 153 7.63 -13.54 -25.14
N LYS A 154 8.92 -13.72 -24.88
CA LYS A 154 9.45 -14.84 -24.08
C LYS A 154 9.32 -14.63 -22.56
N ASN A 155 9.06 -13.42 -22.10
CA ASN A 155 8.99 -13.11 -20.68
C ASN A 155 8.05 -11.91 -20.40
N GLU A 156 7.67 -11.75 -19.14
CA GLU A 156 6.75 -10.69 -18.68
C GLU A 156 7.29 -9.27 -18.91
N LEU A 157 8.62 -9.07 -18.84
CA LEU A 157 9.23 -7.73 -18.92
C LEU A 157 9.08 -7.09 -20.30
N GLY A 158 9.01 -7.91 -21.34
CA GLY A 158 8.85 -7.44 -22.72
C GLY A 158 7.40 -7.34 -23.20
N ALA A 159 6.43 -7.67 -22.35
CA ALA A 159 5.01 -7.73 -22.70
C ALA A 159 4.29 -6.43 -22.41
N ASP A 160 3.46 -5.98 -23.35
CA ASP A 160 2.46 -4.92 -23.11
C ASP A 160 1.23 -5.47 -22.41
N LYS A 161 0.90 -6.75 -22.68
CA LYS A 161 -0.22 -7.48 -22.05
C LYS A 161 0.23 -8.84 -21.53
N ILE A 162 -0.20 -9.16 -20.31
CA ILE A 162 0.02 -10.46 -19.68
C ILE A 162 -1.33 -11.12 -19.49
N ILE A 163 -1.50 -12.34 -19.99
CA ILE A 163 -2.66 -13.19 -19.72
C ILE A 163 -2.20 -14.26 -18.74
N LEU A 164 -2.71 -14.18 -17.52
CA LEU A 164 -2.43 -15.16 -16.48
C LEU A 164 -3.59 -16.14 -16.35
N ALA A 165 -3.29 -17.43 -16.44
CA ALA A 165 -4.21 -18.47 -16.04
C ALA A 165 -3.69 -19.18 -14.78
N TYR A 166 -4.57 -19.38 -13.81
CA TYR A 166 -4.29 -20.10 -12.59
C TYR A 166 -5.16 -21.34 -12.52
N VAL A 167 -4.54 -22.52 -12.51
CA VAL A 167 -5.25 -23.80 -12.49
C VAL A 167 -5.18 -24.43 -11.11
N SER A 168 -6.33 -24.56 -10.48
CA SER A 168 -6.51 -25.24 -9.21
C SER A 168 -7.09 -26.63 -9.38
N LYS A 169 -7.20 -27.37 -8.27
CA LYS A 169 -7.69 -28.75 -8.24
C LYS A 169 -9.04 -28.96 -8.94
N ASP A 170 -9.97 -28.01 -8.78
CA ASP A 170 -11.37 -28.17 -9.18
C ASP A 170 -11.85 -27.10 -10.18
N SER A 171 -11.02 -26.11 -10.48
CA SER A 171 -11.37 -24.98 -11.36
C SER A 171 -10.11 -24.37 -11.96
N ALA A 172 -10.28 -23.63 -13.05
CA ALA A 172 -9.26 -22.74 -13.57
C ALA A 172 -9.79 -21.30 -13.60
N TYR A 173 -8.89 -20.36 -13.57
CA TYR A 173 -9.15 -18.93 -13.50
C TYR A 173 -8.31 -18.21 -14.54
N VAL A 174 -8.93 -17.58 -15.52
CA VAL A 174 -8.21 -16.79 -16.53
C VAL A 174 -8.42 -15.32 -16.24
N CYS A 175 -7.31 -14.60 -16.00
CA CYS A 175 -7.34 -13.23 -15.54
C CYS A 175 -7.57 -12.24 -16.68
N LEU A 176 -8.55 -11.36 -16.50
CA LEU A 176 -8.90 -10.25 -17.38
C LEU A 176 -8.03 -9.01 -17.08
N GLN A 177 -7.72 -8.80 -15.82
CA GLN A 177 -6.94 -7.69 -15.30
C GLN A 177 -6.11 -8.16 -14.11
N ILE A 178 -4.89 -7.64 -14.01
CA ILE A 178 -3.99 -7.93 -12.90
C ILE A 178 -3.39 -6.61 -12.44
N ASP A 179 -3.58 -6.29 -11.15
CA ASP A 179 -3.04 -5.10 -10.52
C ASP A 179 -2.03 -5.50 -9.44
N LYS A 180 -0.92 -4.77 -9.40
CA LYS A 180 0.05 -4.92 -8.32
C LYS A 180 -0.50 -4.26 -7.06
N ALA A 181 -0.36 -4.93 -5.91
CA ALA A 181 -0.77 -4.42 -4.61
C ALA A 181 0.43 -3.97 -3.76
N LEU A 182 0.20 -3.61 -2.50
CA LEU A 182 1.20 -2.97 -1.63
C LEU A 182 2.25 -3.93 -1.06
N GLY A 183 2.01 -5.24 -1.08
CA GLY A 183 2.92 -6.24 -0.51
C GLY A 183 3.01 -6.18 1.02
N GLY A 184 4.09 -6.74 1.57
CA GLY A 184 4.36 -6.72 3.01
C GLY A 184 3.54 -7.73 3.82
N LEU A 185 3.40 -7.48 5.12
CA LEU A 185 2.57 -8.25 6.03
C LEU A 185 1.13 -7.71 6.11
N PRO A 186 0.14 -8.54 6.43
CA PRO A 186 -1.22 -8.07 6.68
C PRO A 186 -1.24 -6.99 7.76
N PHE A 187 -2.09 -5.97 7.58
CA PHE A 187 -2.27 -4.90 8.56
C PHE A 187 -2.58 -5.47 9.95
N GLY A 188 -1.82 -5.02 10.96
CA GLY A 188 -2.01 -5.42 12.35
C GLY A 188 -1.48 -6.82 12.70
N TYR A 189 -0.84 -7.52 11.78
CA TYR A 189 -0.31 -8.87 11.99
C TYR A 189 0.60 -8.98 13.22
N GLN A 190 1.45 -7.98 13.46
CA GLN A 190 2.33 -7.96 14.65
C GLN A 190 1.57 -7.81 15.97
N ASN A 191 0.28 -7.44 15.92
CA ASN A 191 -0.54 -7.09 17.09
C ASN A 191 0.16 -6.10 18.03
N LYS A 192 0.94 -5.19 17.47
CA LYS A 192 1.74 -4.18 18.18
C LYS A 192 1.43 -2.80 17.64
N LYS A 193 1.12 -1.90 18.57
CA LYS A 193 0.87 -0.49 18.27
C LYS A 193 2.18 0.28 18.20
N VAL A 194 2.25 1.24 17.27
CA VAL A 194 3.40 2.15 17.10
C VAL A 194 2.92 3.59 17.01
N THR A 195 3.52 4.48 17.76
CA THR A 195 3.22 5.91 17.72
C THR A 195 3.90 6.53 16.50
N CYS A 196 3.14 7.26 15.66
CA CYS A 196 3.59 7.88 14.43
C CYS A 196 3.26 9.37 14.42
N GLY A 197 4.25 10.25 14.33
CA GLY A 197 4.01 11.68 14.07
C GLY A 197 3.77 11.91 12.58
N ILE A 198 2.73 12.67 12.22
CA ILE A 198 2.43 13.08 10.85
C ILE A 198 2.61 14.59 10.77
N HIS A 199 3.69 15.03 10.12
CA HIS A 199 4.05 16.44 9.99
C HIS A 199 4.74 16.78 8.65
N ASN A 200 5.07 15.76 7.87
CA ASN A 200 5.61 15.90 6.50
C ASN A 200 5.51 14.57 5.73
N ILE A 201 5.93 14.58 4.46
CA ILE A 201 5.84 13.40 3.59
C ILE A 201 6.72 12.22 4.06
N LEU A 202 7.89 12.47 4.65
CA LEU A 202 8.76 11.39 5.16
C LEU A 202 8.13 10.68 6.36
N SER A 203 7.47 11.44 7.23
CA SER A 203 6.74 10.89 8.36
C SER A 203 5.54 10.05 7.91
N LEU A 204 4.83 10.46 6.84
CA LEU A 204 3.78 9.67 6.21
C LEU A 204 4.32 8.36 5.65
N VAL A 205 5.37 8.42 4.82
CA VAL A 205 6.00 7.23 4.22
C VAL A 205 6.48 6.27 5.31
N SER A 206 7.12 6.79 6.36
CA SER A 206 7.58 5.98 7.50
C SER A 206 6.43 5.28 8.22
N CYS A 207 5.32 5.97 8.42
CA CYS A 207 4.13 5.40 9.04
C CYS A 207 3.55 4.27 8.16
N MET A 208 3.42 4.49 6.85
CA MET A 208 2.92 3.48 5.91
C MET A 208 3.85 2.27 5.80
N LEU A 209 5.17 2.47 5.81
CA LEU A 209 6.14 1.38 5.85
C LEU A 209 6.03 0.55 7.14
N SER A 210 5.72 1.19 8.29
CA SER A 210 5.45 0.44 9.52
C SER A 210 4.19 -0.44 9.39
N MET A 211 3.15 0.04 8.70
CA MET A 211 1.97 -0.78 8.38
C MET A 211 2.32 -1.95 7.45
N LYS A 212 3.16 -1.71 6.44
CA LYS A 212 3.69 -2.76 5.54
C LYS A 212 4.46 -3.85 6.30
N CYS A 213 5.05 -3.50 7.44
CA CYS A 213 5.66 -4.44 8.40
C CYS A 213 4.64 -5.07 9.37
N GLY A 214 3.35 -4.85 9.21
CA GLY A 214 2.28 -5.45 10.01
C GLY A 214 2.02 -4.78 11.36
N PHE A 215 2.49 -3.56 11.61
CA PHE A 215 2.18 -2.81 12.83
C PHE A 215 0.86 -2.03 12.71
N ILE A 216 0.32 -1.62 13.87
CA ILE A 216 -0.89 -0.79 13.98
C ILE A 216 -0.46 0.63 14.34
N PRO A 217 -0.61 1.64 13.47
CA PRO A 217 -0.23 3.00 13.78
C PRO A 217 -1.20 3.66 14.78
N GLU A 218 -0.64 4.40 15.73
CA GLU A 218 -1.33 5.37 16.58
C GLU A 218 -0.86 6.77 16.18
N PRO A 219 -1.45 7.39 15.16
CA PRO A 219 -0.93 8.63 14.61
C PRO A 219 -1.28 9.83 15.49
N PHE A 220 -0.42 10.84 15.41
CA PHE A 220 -0.71 12.19 15.84
C PHE A 220 -0.30 13.19 14.76
N ILE A 221 -1.05 14.29 14.64
CA ILE A 221 -0.76 15.39 13.73
C ILE A 221 -0.02 16.46 14.49
N LEU A 222 1.09 16.97 13.90
CA LEU A 222 1.72 18.22 14.30
C LEU A 222 1.52 19.26 13.21
N TYR A 223 1.19 20.48 13.59
CA TYR A 223 0.99 21.58 12.65
C TYR A 223 1.43 22.91 13.26
N THR A 224 1.88 23.84 12.43
CA THR A 224 2.29 25.20 12.80
C THR A 224 1.22 26.25 12.44
N ASN A 225 0.43 25.97 11.42
CA ASN A 225 -0.63 26.84 10.89
C ASN A 225 -1.74 26.03 10.25
N GLU A 226 -2.81 26.69 9.84
CA GLU A 226 -3.98 26.04 9.25
C GLU A 226 -3.66 25.30 7.93
N TYR A 227 -2.73 25.81 7.13
CA TYR A 227 -2.30 25.14 5.90
C TYR A 227 -1.62 23.81 6.19
N ASP A 228 -0.67 23.78 7.14
CA ASP A 228 -0.01 22.55 7.59
C ASP A 228 -1.03 21.55 8.12
N LEU A 229 -2.02 22.01 8.90
CA LEU A 229 -3.06 21.15 9.43
C LEU A 229 -3.84 20.47 8.30
N LYS A 230 -4.26 21.22 7.28
CA LYS A 230 -4.98 20.68 6.11
C LYS A 230 -4.15 19.64 5.35
N GLU A 231 -2.88 19.95 5.08
CA GLU A 231 -2.01 19.02 4.36
C GLU A 231 -1.70 17.76 5.18
N ASN A 232 -1.44 17.89 6.46
CA ASN A 232 -1.19 16.74 7.35
C ASN A 232 -2.45 15.90 7.56
N ALA A 233 -3.63 16.51 7.60
CA ALA A 233 -4.91 15.78 7.63
C ALA A 233 -5.18 15.00 6.33
N LYS A 234 -4.84 15.56 5.15
CA LYS A 234 -4.88 14.81 3.88
C LYS A 234 -3.92 13.63 3.89
N MET A 235 -2.70 13.83 4.38
CA MET A 235 -1.72 12.75 4.53
C MET A 235 -2.23 11.65 5.46
N LEU A 236 -2.84 12.00 6.57
CA LEU A 236 -3.45 11.04 7.48
C LEU A 236 -4.60 10.26 6.80
N GLY A 237 -5.35 10.88 5.90
CA GLY A 237 -6.38 10.23 5.09
C GLY A 237 -5.83 9.02 4.33
N HIS A 238 -4.66 9.14 3.69
CA HIS A 238 -4.02 8.02 2.98
C HIS A 238 -3.75 6.82 3.90
N ILE A 239 -3.35 7.07 5.17
CA ILE A 239 -3.16 6.02 6.16
C ILE A 239 -4.49 5.39 6.56
N ALA A 240 -5.46 6.21 6.92
CA ALA A 240 -6.76 5.77 7.42
C ALA A 240 -7.52 4.90 6.40
N TYR A 241 -7.50 5.30 5.12
CA TYR A 241 -8.17 4.53 4.06
C TYR A 241 -7.52 3.17 3.77
N LYS A 242 -6.23 3.00 4.06
CA LYS A 242 -5.54 1.70 3.89
C LYS A 242 -5.78 0.74 5.06
N MET A 243 -6.27 1.22 6.19
CA MET A 243 -6.60 0.38 7.35
C MET A 243 -8.02 -0.20 7.21
N ALA A 244 -8.21 -1.46 7.62
CA ALA A 244 -9.52 -2.09 7.71
C ALA A 244 -10.22 -1.73 9.05
N ILE A 245 -10.40 -0.42 9.30
CA ILE A 245 -11.02 0.11 10.53
C ILE A 245 -12.15 1.08 10.20
N LYS A 246 -13.19 1.09 11.04
CA LYS A 246 -14.31 2.01 10.91
C LYS A 246 -14.07 3.32 11.67
N LYS A 247 -13.43 3.23 12.83
CA LYS A 247 -13.12 4.37 13.71
C LYS A 247 -11.61 4.53 13.86
N HIS A 248 -11.15 5.76 13.82
CA HIS A 248 -9.75 6.13 14.00
C HIS A 248 -9.64 7.19 15.09
N THR A 249 -8.82 6.92 16.11
CA THR A 249 -8.50 7.89 17.16
C THR A 249 -7.18 8.56 16.81
N ILE A 250 -7.18 9.87 16.74
CA ILE A 250 -6.02 10.69 16.42
C ILE A 250 -5.79 11.75 17.50
N ARG A 251 -4.53 12.15 17.65
CA ARG A 251 -4.12 13.26 18.50
C ARG A 251 -3.68 14.40 17.60
N ILE A 252 -4.07 15.62 17.94
CA ILE A 252 -3.77 16.82 17.14
C ILE A 252 -3.08 17.82 18.07
N MET A 253 -1.94 18.33 17.63
CA MET A 253 -1.10 19.22 18.44
C MET A 253 -0.57 20.37 17.61
N HIS A 254 -0.85 21.60 18.05
CA HIS A 254 -0.21 22.78 17.51
C HIS A 254 1.19 22.94 18.10
N ILE A 255 2.16 23.32 17.27
CA ILE A 255 3.51 23.69 17.68
C ILE A 255 3.81 25.11 17.21
N ASP A 256 4.32 25.92 18.12
CA ASP A 256 4.73 27.28 17.81
C ASP A 256 6.19 27.29 17.36
N ILE A 257 6.40 27.53 16.04
CA ILE A 257 7.72 27.74 15.44
C ILE A 257 7.68 29.12 14.78
N PRO A 258 8.48 30.07 15.25
CA PRO A 258 8.47 31.43 14.74
C PRO A 258 8.79 31.49 13.24
N ASP A 259 8.06 32.35 12.51
CA ASP A 259 8.21 32.50 11.05
C ASP A 259 9.55 33.07 10.61
N ARG A 260 10.26 33.78 11.53
CA ARG A 260 11.60 34.33 11.31
C ARG A 260 12.70 33.30 11.04
N TYR A 261 12.45 32.02 11.33
CA TYR A 261 13.43 30.96 11.06
C TYR A 261 13.39 30.56 9.60
N ASP A 262 14.56 30.26 9.03
CA ASP A 262 14.67 29.68 7.69
C ASP A 262 14.09 28.24 7.66
N ASN A 263 13.91 27.72 6.46
CA ASN A 263 13.30 26.42 6.24
C ASN A 263 14.10 25.26 6.87
N ASN A 264 15.44 25.37 6.91
CA ASN A 264 16.30 24.34 7.52
C ASN A 264 16.06 24.24 9.02
N ILE A 265 16.01 25.40 9.69
CA ILE A 265 15.75 25.47 11.14
C ILE A 265 14.31 25.04 11.46
N LYS A 266 13.32 25.51 10.68
CA LYS A 266 11.93 25.09 10.84
C LYS A 266 11.80 23.56 10.73
N PHE A 267 12.43 22.99 9.72
CA PHE A 267 12.42 21.54 9.49
C PHE A 267 13.08 20.78 10.65
N MET A 268 14.28 21.17 11.05
CA MET A 268 15.00 20.60 12.21
C MET A 268 14.12 20.63 13.47
N LEU A 269 13.46 21.76 13.73
CA LEU A 269 12.59 21.91 14.89
C LEU A 269 11.38 20.99 14.83
N GLN A 270 10.71 20.89 13.68
CA GLN A 270 9.57 20.00 13.50
C GLN A 270 9.94 18.53 13.75
N GLU A 271 11.03 18.05 13.15
CA GLU A 271 11.54 16.69 13.35
C GLU A 271 11.88 16.43 14.82
N SER A 272 12.61 17.37 15.44
CA SER A 272 13.05 17.24 16.83
C SER A 272 11.88 17.26 17.82
N ILE A 273 10.91 18.15 17.62
CA ILE A 273 9.71 18.27 18.46
C ILE A 273 8.83 17.02 18.28
N SER A 274 8.67 16.54 17.05
CA SER A 274 7.93 15.29 16.75
C SER A 274 8.55 14.10 17.47
N ALA A 275 9.87 13.92 17.37
CA ALA A 275 10.60 12.87 18.07
C ALA A 275 10.44 13.00 19.60
N ARG A 276 10.58 14.22 20.13
CA ARG A 276 10.43 14.49 21.57
C ARG A 276 9.03 14.19 22.08
N ILE A 277 8.00 14.63 21.37
CA ILE A 277 6.58 14.32 21.68
C ILE A 277 6.38 12.80 21.68
N SER A 278 6.89 12.10 20.67
CA SER A 278 6.81 10.64 20.58
C SER A 278 7.41 9.95 21.80
N THR A 279 8.49 10.49 22.41
CA THR A 279 9.06 9.94 23.63
C THR A 279 8.21 10.16 24.86
N LEU A 280 7.39 11.20 24.88
CA LEU A 280 6.56 11.61 26.02
C LEU A 280 5.14 11.01 25.96
N LEU A 281 4.62 10.71 24.78
CA LEU A 281 3.33 10.05 24.61
C LEU A 281 3.34 8.62 25.20
N PRO A 282 2.18 8.10 25.66
CA PRO A 282 2.09 6.71 26.07
C PRO A 282 2.38 5.78 24.89
N GLY A 283 2.92 4.61 25.17
CA GLY A 283 3.32 3.64 24.14
C GLY A 283 4.80 3.30 24.23
N LYS A 284 5.13 2.05 23.89
CA LYS A 284 6.51 1.52 24.03
C LYS A 284 7.28 1.58 22.72
N ARG A 285 6.60 1.81 21.58
CA ARG A 285 7.22 1.74 20.24
C ARG A 285 6.89 2.98 19.44
N LEU A 286 7.90 3.49 18.74
CA LEU A 286 7.82 4.70 17.94
C LEU A 286 8.18 4.39 16.49
N VAL A 287 7.59 5.13 15.56
CA VAL A 287 8.07 5.25 14.19
C VAL A 287 8.79 6.58 14.06
N VAL A 288 10.02 6.54 13.61
CA VAL A 288 10.87 7.73 13.45
C VAL A 288 11.17 7.91 11.97
N PRO A 289 10.82 9.05 11.36
CA PRO A 289 11.01 9.29 9.92
C PRO A 289 12.47 9.71 9.59
N LEU A 290 13.43 9.08 10.23
CA LEU A 290 14.84 9.38 10.06
C LEU A 290 15.55 8.33 9.21
N SER A 291 16.54 8.78 8.43
CA SER A 291 17.45 7.94 7.66
C SER A 291 18.82 8.62 7.60
N ALA A 292 19.90 7.88 7.82
CA ALA A 292 21.27 8.38 7.68
C ALA A 292 21.64 8.75 6.23
N ALA A 293 20.84 8.33 5.25
CA ALA A 293 20.99 8.76 3.85
C ALA A 293 20.46 10.18 3.59
N ILE A 294 19.61 10.69 4.48
CA ILE A 294 18.92 11.97 4.31
C ILE A 294 19.31 12.94 5.43
N HIS A 295 19.23 12.47 6.67
CA HIS A 295 19.53 13.28 7.85
C HIS A 295 21.04 13.24 8.19
N PRO A 296 21.60 14.31 8.74
CA PRO A 296 22.96 14.29 9.27
C PRO A 296 23.14 13.14 10.28
N PRO A 297 24.20 12.30 10.16
CA PRO A 297 24.37 11.13 11.03
C PRO A 297 24.35 11.46 12.53
N TRP A 298 24.97 12.56 12.94
CA TRP A 298 24.96 13.04 14.32
C TRP A 298 23.55 13.36 14.84
N PHE A 299 22.61 13.78 13.93
CA PHE A 299 21.23 14.08 14.30
C PHE A 299 20.44 12.79 14.53
N VAL A 300 20.64 11.80 13.66
CA VAL A 300 20.03 10.46 13.82
C VAL A 300 20.48 9.86 15.16
N GLU A 301 21.77 9.91 15.48
CA GLU A 301 22.34 9.44 16.75
C GLU A 301 21.69 10.16 17.94
N GLU A 302 21.71 11.49 17.96
CA GLU A 302 21.16 12.31 19.05
C GLU A 302 19.68 12.04 19.33
N VAL A 303 18.88 11.86 18.26
CA VAL A 303 17.44 11.58 18.40
C VAL A 303 17.21 10.14 18.89
N THR A 304 17.93 9.17 18.34
CA THR A 304 17.77 7.77 18.75
C THR A 304 18.24 7.53 20.18
N ASP A 305 19.31 8.17 20.62
CA ASP A 305 19.79 8.13 22.00
C ASP A 305 18.72 8.64 22.98
N LYS A 306 18.06 9.74 22.67
CA LYS A 306 16.94 10.25 23.48
C LYS A 306 15.78 9.28 23.58
N ILE A 307 15.48 8.56 22.51
CA ILE A 307 14.42 7.53 22.50
C ILE A 307 14.82 6.36 23.40
N VAL A 308 16.07 5.89 23.28
CA VAL A 308 16.60 4.79 24.11
C VAL A 308 16.63 5.20 25.59
N HIS A 309 17.08 6.41 25.92
CA HIS A 309 17.04 6.93 27.28
C HIS A 309 15.62 7.04 27.85
N ALA A 310 14.62 7.30 27.00
CA ALA A 310 13.21 7.22 27.38
C ALA A 310 12.67 5.78 27.55
N ARG A 311 13.54 4.76 27.44
CA ARG A 311 13.19 3.34 27.51
C ARG A 311 12.14 2.92 26.49
N LYS A 312 12.18 3.47 25.28
CA LYS A 312 11.30 3.14 24.18
C LYS A 312 12.07 2.44 23.07
N SER A 313 11.39 1.53 22.38
CA SER A 313 11.88 0.97 21.11
C SER A 313 11.40 1.83 19.94
N TYR A 314 12.17 1.82 18.85
CA TYR A 314 11.83 2.59 17.65
C TYR A 314 12.03 1.77 16.38
N LEU A 315 11.36 2.22 15.33
CA LEU A 315 11.50 1.75 13.97
C LEU A 315 11.94 2.94 13.11
N MET A 316 12.96 2.77 12.31
CA MET A 316 13.36 3.70 11.24
C MET A 316 13.11 2.98 9.90
N PRO A 317 11.88 2.99 9.40
CA PRO A 317 11.52 2.17 8.27
C PRO A 317 11.95 2.77 6.92
N LEU A 318 12.43 4.02 6.87
CA LEU A 318 12.92 4.62 5.63
C LEU A 318 14.15 3.84 5.13
N VAL A 319 14.13 3.52 3.85
CA VAL A 319 15.25 2.84 3.20
C VAL A 319 16.48 3.73 3.11
N LEU A 320 17.67 3.12 3.08
CA LEU A 320 18.95 3.85 3.11
C LEU A 320 19.24 4.67 1.84
N LEU A 321 18.58 4.36 0.70
CA LEU A 321 18.76 5.08 -0.55
C LEU A 321 17.58 6.01 -0.82
N THR A 322 17.84 7.27 -1.17
CA THR A 322 16.80 8.24 -1.51
C THR A 322 15.89 7.75 -2.65
N THR A 323 16.46 7.17 -3.70
CA THR A 323 15.71 6.53 -4.80
C THR A 323 14.72 5.47 -4.32
N GLY A 324 15.08 4.71 -3.28
CA GLY A 324 14.19 3.73 -2.65
C GLY A 324 13.00 4.37 -1.95
N ILE A 325 13.19 5.53 -1.31
CA ILE A 325 12.10 6.29 -0.67
C ILE A 325 11.09 6.76 -1.72
N TYR A 326 11.55 7.24 -2.89
CA TYR A 326 10.67 7.60 -4.00
C TYR A 326 9.88 6.40 -4.51
N HIS A 327 10.53 5.26 -4.73
CA HIS A 327 9.86 4.05 -5.17
C HIS A 327 8.77 3.59 -4.19
N GLU A 328 9.05 3.62 -2.88
CA GLU A 328 8.05 3.26 -1.88
C GLU A 328 6.90 4.29 -1.83
N ALA A 329 7.19 5.58 -1.92
CA ALA A 329 6.17 6.62 -1.99
C ALA A 329 5.25 6.43 -3.22
N ILE A 330 5.83 6.16 -4.41
CA ILE A 330 5.06 5.90 -5.63
C ILE A 330 4.23 4.62 -5.49
N ALA A 331 4.81 3.53 -4.96
CA ALA A 331 4.11 2.27 -4.74
C ALA A 331 2.92 2.42 -3.77
N MET A 332 2.99 3.37 -2.85
CA MET A 332 1.94 3.70 -1.89
C MET A 332 0.90 4.71 -2.42
N GLY A 333 0.97 5.10 -3.70
CA GLY A 333 0.04 6.04 -4.32
C GLY A 333 0.36 7.53 -4.10
N LEU A 334 1.59 7.86 -3.67
CA LEU A 334 2.03 9.23 -3.36
C LEU A 334 2.87 9.85 -4.49
N LYS A 335 2.64 9.44 -5.75
CA LYS A 335 3.43 9.89 -6.91
C LYS A 335 3.44 11.42 -7.07
N ASP A 336 2.30 12.05 -6.90
CA ASP A 336 2.10 13.50 -6.98
C ASP A 336 2.74 14.28 -5.82
N LYS A 337 3.15 13.61 -4.77
CA LYS A 337 3.80 14.20 -3.58
C LYS A 337 5.32 13.98 -3.54
N THR A 338 5.90 13.32 -4.53
CA THR A 338 7.35 13.04 -4.54
C THR A 338 8.21 14.29 -4.59
N MET A 339 7.77 15.37 -5.23
CA MET A 339 8.46 16.66 -5.21
C MET A 339 8.68 17.23 -3.80
N LEU A 340 7.78 16.92 -2.85
CA LEU A 340 7.92 17.34 -1.46
C LEU A 340 9.11 16.65 -0.77
N ILE A 341 9.48 15.45 -1.23
CA ILE A 341 10.67 14.74 -0.71
C ILE A 341 11.94 15.50 -1.09
N ASP A 342 12.03 16.01 -2.33
CA ASP A 342 13.17 16.82 -2.78
C ASP A 342 13.33 18.09 -1.95
N VAL A 343 12.22 18.78 -1.70
CA VAL A 343 12.22 20.01 -0.87
C VAL A 343 12.73 19.70 0.52
N LEU A 344 12.32 18.59 1.13
CA LEU A 344 12.76 18.21 2.47
C LEU A 344 14.25 17.84 2.50
N ILE A 345 14.71 17.05 1.53
CA ILE A 345 16.14 16.66 1.43
C ILE A 345 17.04 17.89 1.33
N ASN A 346 16.64 18.87 0.51
CA ASN A 346 17.40 20.11 0.34
C ASN A 346 17.41 20.99 1.61
N ASN A 347 16.44 20.84 2.50
CA ASN A 347 16.32 21.59 3.76
C ASN A 347 16.99 20.87 4.96
N MET A 348 17.68 19.75 4.76
CA MET A 348 18.35 19.02 5.85
C MET A 348 19.83 19.40 6.07
N THR A 349 20.17 20.67 5.90
CA THR A 349 21.55 21.17 5.96
C THR A 349 21.87 21.93 7.25
N PHE A 350 21.32 21.52 8.39
CA PHE A 350 21.55 22.16 9.69
C PHE A 350 22.75 21.52 10.44
N THR A 351 23.34 22.28 11.34
CA THR A 351 24.54 21.89 12.10
C THR A 351 24.22 21.42 13.53
N LYS A 352 25.14 20.63 14.13
CA LYS A 352 25.02 20.22 15.53
C LYS A 352 25.01 21.42 16.50
N LEU A 353 25.68 22.52 16.14
CA LEU A 353 25.69 23.74 16.93
C LEU A 353 24.33 24.43 16.93
N GLU A 354 23.67 24.51 15.76
CA GLU A 354 22.32 25.05 15.65
C GLU A 354 21.34 24.20 16.45
N TYR A 355 21.37 22.90 16.32
CA TYR A 355 20.54 22.00 17.11
C TYR A 355 20.69 22.24 18.63
N LYS A 356 21.93 22.37 19.13
CA LYS A 356 22.17 22.66 20.55
C LYS A 356 21.57 23.97 21.01
N LYS A 357 21.59 25.02 20.18
CA LYS A 357 20.99 26.33 20.51
C LYS A 357 19.47 26.20 20.76
N TYR A 358 18.79 25.30 20.08
CA TYR A 358 17.33 25.15 20.11
C TYR A 358 16.82 24.07 21.08
N GLN A 359 17.69 23.35 21.81
CA GLN A 359 17.31 22.26 22.71
C GLN A 359 16.20 22.68 23.73
N ARG A 360 16.39 23.84 24.37
CA ARG A 360 15.41 24.36 25.33
C ARG A 360 14.06 24.66 24.68
N MET A 361 14.09 25.18 23.45
CA MET A 361 12.89 25.46 22.69
C MET A 361 12.16 24.15 22.32
N ILE A 362 12.88 23.14 21.84
CA ILE A 362 12.34 21.83 21.51
C ILE A 362 11.61 21.22 22.72
N ASP A 363 12.26 21.21 23.89
CA ASP A 363 11.67 20.68 25.14
C ASP A 363 10.43 21.46 25.59
N THR A 364 10.48 22.79 25.50
CA THR A 364 9.35 23.66 25.91
C THR A 364 8.17 23.50 24.96
N SER A 365 8.39 23.61 23.64
CA SER A 365 7.34 23.46 22.63
C SER A 365 6.69 22.08 22.69
N SER A 366 7.48 21.02 22.91
CA SER A 366 6.95 19.67 23.06
C SER A 366 6.01 19.54 24.27
N LYS A 367 6.36 20.12 25.41
CA LYS A 367 5.52 20.09 26.61
C LYS A 367 4.25 20.92 26.45
N VAL A 368 4.34 22.09 25.82
CA VAL A 368 3.18 22.95 25.53
C VAL A 368 2.24 22.26 24.56
N ALA A 369 2.75 21.66 23.48
CA ALA A 369 1.95 20.92 22.53
C ALA A 369 1.20 19.74 23.17
N LEU A 370 1.85 18.99 24.06
CA LEU A 370 1.23 17.91 24.80
C LEU A 370 0.15 18.39 25.78
N LYS A 371 0.38 19.52 26.46
CA LYS A 371 -0.62 20.11 27.38
C LYS A 371 -1.89 20.54 26.64
N ASN A 372 -1.75 21.03 25.42
CA ASN A 372 -2.84 21.53 24.58
C ASN A 372 -3.33 20.48 23.55
N MET A 373 -2.90 19.22 23.71
CA MET A 373 -3.26 18.13 22.82
C MET A 373 -4.77 17.88 22.80
N LYS A 374 -5.36 17.88 21.61
CA LYS A 374 -6.72 17.42 21.38
C LYS A 374 -6.70 15.95 20.95
N THR A 375 -7.60 15.15 21.49
CA THR A 375 -7.79 13.75 21.07
C THR A 375 -9.20 13.61 20.54
N ILE A 376 -9.31 13.19 19.27
CA ILE A 376 -10.59 13.03 18.58
C ILE A 376 -10.73 11.60 18.06
N SER A 377 -11.97 11.11 17.98
CA SER A 377 -12.29 9.81 17.42
C SER A 377 -13.28 9.99 16.27
N LEU A 378 -12.84 9.65 15.06
CA LEU A 378 -13.55 9.92 13.83
C LEU A 378 -13.86 8.63 13.06
N ASN A 379 -14.97 8.63 12.34
CA ASN A 379 -15.24 7.59 11.36
C ASN A 379 -14.39 7.81 10.09
N VAL A 380 -13.80 6.73 9.59
CA VAL A 380 -13.12 6.77 8.29
C VAL A 380 -14.19 6.76 7.18
N GLY A 381 -14.18 7.80 6.35
CA GLY A 381 -15.20 7.99 5.31
C GLY A 381 -15.02 9.32 4.57
N PRO A 382 -15.95 9.69 3.67
CA PRO A 382 -15.81 10.88 2.80
C PRO A 382 -15.52 12.19 3.54
N ASN A 383 -16.11 12.36 4.72
CA ASN A 383 -15.96 13.57 5.52
C ASN A 383 -14.79 13.52 6.52
N TYR A 384 -13.91 12.50 6.45
CA TYR A 384 -12.84 12.30 7.42
C TYR A 384 -11.91 13.51 7.53
N LEU A 385 -11.51 14.09 6.40
CA LEU A 385 -10.66 15.28 6.34
C LEU A 385 -11.35 16.50 6.99
N HIS A 386 -12.60 16.78 6.59
CA HIS A 386 -13.36 17.92 7.14
C HIS A 386 -13.56 17.78 8.64
N ASN A 387 -13.91 16.60 9.12
CA ASN A 387 -14.07 16.33 10.54
C ASN A 387 -12.78 16.55 11.35
N ILE A 388 -11.61 16.34 10.76
CA ILE A 388 -10.33 16.67 11.41
C ILE A 388 -10.16 18.18 11.50
N ILE A 389 -10.38 18.90 10.41
CA ILE A 389 -10.21 20.35 10.35
C ILE A 389 -11.18 21.05 11.30
N ASP A 390 -12.45 20.66 11.30
CA ASP A 390 -13.51 21.26 12.12
C ASP A 390 -13.36 20.96 13.63
N SER A 391 -12.50 20.00 13.99
CA SER A 391 -12.25 19.63 15.40
C SER A 391 -11.16 20.46 16.08
N VAL A 392 -10.45 21.32 15.34
CA VAL A 392 -9.34 22.14 15.81
C VAL A 392 -9.73 23.58 15.98
#